data_42ddf37d15fbc9deb6995139f55b5efc
#
_entry.id   42ddf37d15fbc9deb6995139f55b5efc
#
_cell.length_a   1.000
_cell.length_b   1.000
_cell.length_c   1.000
_cell.angle_alpha   90.00
_cell.angle_beta   90.00
_cell.angle_gamma   90.00
#
_symmetry.space_group_name_H-M   'P 1'
#
loop_
_entity.id
_entity.type
_entity.pdbx_description
1 polymer ?
#
loop_
_entity_poly.entity_id
_entity_poly.type
_entity_poly.pdbx_seq_one_letter_code
_entity_poly.pdbx_strand_id
1 'polypeptide(L)'
;ACIEMREESKICGEETRLYLPSLYFSEVGIASKILDLVKENKKHDHFSKDEIRKAIGEVEERYNVSYAPTQAQAIETALNSAVMILTGGPGTGKTTVVKGLVEVYAELHGLSLDPKYYAQKEEPFPIVLAAPTGRAAKRLAESTELPAMTIHRLLGFTGQEDKDEGVGREITGRLVIIDEMSMVDTWLAHQLMKSLPEDVQVVFVGDQDQLPPVGP
;
A
#
# COMPACT_ATOMS: atom_id res chain seq x y z
N ALA A 1 -16.98 -30.47 21.24
CA ALA A 1 -16.35 -29.13 21.34
C ALA A 1 -16.27 -28.46 19.94
N CYS A 2 -15.36 -28.88 19.04
CA CYS A 2 -15.21 -28.18 17.74
C CYS A 2 -16.46 -28.25 16.86
N ILE A 3 -17.20 -29.37 16.85
CA ILE A 3 -18.46 -29.50 16.10
C ILE A 3 -19.51 -28.52 16.64
N GLU A 4 -19.70 -28.48 17.94
CA GLU A 4 -20.64 -27.55 18.60
C GLU A 4 -20.27 -26.08 18.30
N MET A 5 -18.97 -25.72 18.36
CA MET A 5 -18.52 -24.37 18.04
C MET A 5 -18.74 -23.99 16.57
N ARG A 6 -18.72 -24.95 15.64
CA ARG A 6 -19.10 -24.74 14.24
C ARG A 6 -20.61 -24.49 14.10
N GLU A 7 -21.44 -25.32 14.77
CA GLU A 7 -22.91 -25.15 14.78
C GLU A 7 -23.32 -23.82 15.40
N GLU A 8 -22.59 -23.35 16.43
CA GLU A 8 -22.81 -22.04 17.05
C GLU A 8 -22.17 -20.87 16.27
N SER A 9 -21.58 -21.11 15.09
CA SER A 9 -20.88 -20.10 14.28
C SER A 9 -19.71 -19.39 14.98
N LYS A 10 -19.15 -20.00 16.03
CA LYS A 10 -17.97 -19.49 16.77
C LYS A 10 -16.65 -19.75 16.06
N ILE A 11 -16.62 -20.74 15.17
CA ILE A 11 -15.49 -21.08 14.31
C ILE A 11 -15.99 -21.39 12.90
N CYS A 12 -15.18 -21.12 11.89
CA CYS A 12 -15.41 -21.47 10.50
C CYS A 12 -14.16 -22.13 9.90
N GLY A 13 -14.29 -22.73 8.72
CA GLY A 13 -13.17 -23.34 8.00
C GLY A 13 -13.51 -24.69 7.40
N GLU A 14 -12.53 -25.30 6.78
CA GLU A 14 -12.62 -26.58 6.11
C GLU A 14 -11.99 -27.70 6.99
N GLU A 15 -12.15 -28.94 6.61
CA GLU A 15 -11.90 -30.17 7.36
C GLU A 15 -10.71 -30.15 8.35
N THR A 16 -9.58 -29.55 7.99
CA THR A 16 -8.36 -29.53 8.81
C THR A 16 -7.93 -28.15 9.28
N ARG A 17 -8.63 -27.09 8.87
CA ARG A 17 -8.29 -25.69 9.21
C ARG A 17 -9.50 -25.00 9.82
N LEU A 18 -9.35 -24.58 11.08
CA LEU A 18 -10.39 -23.89 11.82
C LEU A 18 -9.92 -22.47 12.15
N TYR A 19 -10.80 -21.52 11.93
CA TYR A 19 -10.54 -20.08 12.09
C TYR A 19 -11.60 -19.43 12.96
N LEU A 20 -11.24 -18.33 13.59
CA LEU A 20 -12.23 -17.38 14.07
C LEU A 20 -12.90 -16.71 12.85
N PRO A 21 -14.24 -16.60 12.83
CA PRO A 21 -14.95 -16.06 11.66
C PRO A 21 -14.44 -14.70 11.20
N SER A 22 -14.16 -13.79 12.14
CA SER A 22 -13.62 -12.46 11.83
C SER A 22 -12.29 -12.52 11.06
N LEU A 23 -11.39 -13.41 11.45
CA LEU A 23 -10.10 -13.57 10.77
C LEU A 23 -10.28 -14.24 9.40
N TYR A 24 -11.08 -15.29 9.33
CA TYR A 24 -11.37 -15.99 8.07
C TYR A 24 -11.94 -15.03 7.01
N PHE A 25 -12.97 -14.27 7.38
CA PHE A 25 -13.58 -13.32 6.45
C PHE A 25 -12.66 -12.15 6.09
N SER A 26 -11.78 -11.73 7.00
CA SER A 26 -10.75 -10.73 6.70
C SER A 26 -9.74 -11.25 5.70
N GLU A 27 -9.21 -12.46 5.86
CA GLU A 27 -8.28 -13.07 4.91
C GLU A 27 -8.92 -13.27 3.53
N VAL A 28 -10.15 -13.80 3.49
CA VAL A 28 -10.91 -13.97 2.24
C VAL A 28 -11.15 -12.63 1.55
N GLY A 29 -11.51 -11.59 2.32
CA GLY A 29 -11.72 -10.24 1.80
C GLY A 29 -10.46 -9.63 1.21
N ILE A 30 -9.31 -9.78 1.89
CA ILE A 30 -8.00 -9.34 1.40
C ILE A 30 -7.66 -10.06 0.09
N ALA A 31 -7.77 -11.39 0.08
CA ALA A 31 -7.46 -12.20 -1.11
C ALA A 31 -8.35 -11.83 -2.31
N SER A 32 -9.65 -11.66 -2.08
CA SER A 32 -10.61 -11.25 -3.12
C SER A 32 -10.22 -9.90 -3.72
N LYS A 33 -9.96 -8.90 -2.87
CA LYS A 33 -9.59 -7.55 -3.35
C LYS A 33 -8.28 -7.55 -4.13
N ILE A 34 -7.27 -8.32 -3.71
CA ILE A 34 -6.01 -8.47 -4.47
C ILE A 34 -6.29 -9.06 -5.85
N LEU A 35 -7.12 -10.10 -5.93
CA LEU A 35 -7.48 -10.71 -7.20
C LEU A 35 -8.22 -9.74 -8.13
N ASP A 36 -9.10 -8.91 -7.58
CA ASP A 36 -9.83 -7.91 -8.34
C ASP A 36 -8.90 -6.82 -8.87
N LEU A 37 -8.00 -6.29 -8.05
CA LEU A 37 -6.97 -5.32 -8.47
C LEU A 37 -6.07 -5.89 -9.59
N VAL A 38 -5.65 -7.15 -9.47
CA VAL A 38 -4.83 -7.81 -10.50
C VAL A 38 -5.60 -8.01 -11.80
N LYS A 39 -6.90 -8.31 -11.75
CA LYS A 39 -7.75 -8.42 -12.95
C LYS A 39 -7.93 -7.05 -13.63
N GLU A 40 -8.16 -6.00 -12.86
CA GLU A 40 -8.34 -4.64 -13.36
C GLU A 40 -7.05 -4.03 -13.89
N ASN A 41 -5.87 -4.53 -13.51
CA ASN A 41 -4.56 -4.06 -13.98
C ASN A 41 -4.40 -4.00 -15.50
N LYS A 42 -5.21 -4.77 -16.23
CA LYS A 42 -5.23 -4.72 -17.71
C LYS A 42 -5.72 -3.38 -18.28
N LYS A 43 -6.33 -2.53 -17.44
CA LYS A 43 -6.85 -1.22 -17.80
C LYS A 43 -5.85 -0.09 -17.48
N HIS A 44 -4.77 -0.38 -16.74
CA HIS A 44 -3.74 0.62 -16.44
C HIS A 44 -2.81 0.84 -17.63
N ASP A 45 -2.24 2.03 -17.69
CA ASP A 45 -1.18 2.35 -18.64
C ASP A 45 0.02 1.46 -18.38
N HIS A 46 0.38 0.64 -19.35
CA HIS A 46 1.57 -0.17 -19.30
C HIS A 46 2.70 0.55 -20.04
N PHE A 47 3.76 0.88 -19.32
CA PHE A 47 4.94 1.49 -19.90
C PHE A 47 5.90 0.41 -20.39
N SER A 48 6.51 0.66 -21.57
CA SER A 48 7.59 -0.18 -22.06
C SER A 48 8.81 -0.06 -21.15
N LYS A 49 9.67 -1.09 -21.18
CA LYS A 49 10.92 -1.06 -20.41
C LYS A 49 11.80 0.15 -20.76
N ASP A 50 11.79 0.56 -22.03
CA ASP A 50 12.61 1.68 -22.51
C ASP A 50 12.07 3.01 -21.99
N GLU A 51 10.74 3.21 -21.94
CA GLU A 51 10.12 4.39 -21.32
C GLU A 51 10.45 4.49 -19.83
N ILE A 52 10.34 3.37 -19.10
CA ILE A 52 10.66 3.33 -17.68
C ILE A 52 12.15 3.63 -17.44
N ARG A 53 13.05 3.01 -18.22
CA ARG A 53 14.49 3.26 -18.11
C ARG A 53 14.86 4.70 -18.41
N LYS A 54 14.23 5.29 -19.42
CA LYS A 54 14.40 6.71 -19.74
C LYS A 54 13.96 7.58 -18.57
N ALA A 55 12.77 7.34 -18.01
CA ALA A 55 12.26 8.08 -16.87
C ALA A 55 13.14 7.91 -15.61
N ILE A 56 13.64 6.70 -15.35
CA ILE A 56 14.61 6.46 -14.27
C ILE A 56 15.89 7.31 -14.50
N GLY A 57 16.44 7.32 -15.71
CA GLY A 57 17.63 8.12 -16.04
C GLY A 57 17.41 9.62 -15.86
N GLU A 58 16.23 10.14 -16.26
CA GLU A 58 15.86 11.55 -16.06
C GLU A 58 15.74 11.92 -14.59
N VAL A 59 15.20 11.01 -13.76
CA VAL A 59 15.11 11.18 -12.31
C VAL A 59 16.50 11.11 -11.67
N GLU A 60 17.35 10.15 -12.06
CA GLU A 60 18.72 10.04 -11.58
C GLU A 60 19.53 11.31 -11.84
N GLU A 61 19.43 11.88 -13.04
CA GLU A 61 20.10 13.12 -13.41
C GLU A 61 19.55 14.32 -12.63
N ARG A 62 18.21 14.45 -12.55
CA ARG A 62 17.55 15.58 -11.86
C ARG A 62 17.90 15.67 -10.38
N TYR A 63 17.95 14.54 -9.70
CA TYR A 63 18.17 14.48 -8.24
C TYR A 63 19.61 14.10 -7.86
N ASN A 64 20.47 13.89 -8.85
CA ASN A 64 21.86 13.47 -8.66
C ASN A 64 21.96 12.19 -7.79
N VAL A 65 21.14 11.21 -8.10
CA VAL A 65 21.09 9.90 -7.45
C VAL A 65 21.42 8.80 -8.47
N SER A 66 21.78 7.61 -8.00
CA SER A 66 21.95 6.44 -8.87
C SER A 66 21.33 5.22 -8.19
N TYR A 67 20.43 4.54 -8.88
CA TYR A 67 19.79 3.34 -8.36
C TYR A 67 20.63 2.11 -8.65
N ALA A 68 20.81 1.26 -7.63
CA ALA A 68 21.39 -0.05 -7.84
C ALA A 68 20.49 -0.86 -8.81
N PRO A 69 21.05 -1.84 -9.58
CA PRO A 69 20.27 -2.62 -10.54
C PRO A 69 19.00 -3.27 -9.95
N THR A 70 19.08 -3.76 -8.72
CA THR A 70 17.94 -4.35 -8.00
C THR A 70 16.90 -3.30 -7.60
N GLN A 71 17.31 -2.08 -7.28
CA GLN A 71 16.40 -0.97 -6.98
C GLN A 71 15.67 -0.49 -8.24
N ALA A 72 16.40 -0.31 -9.35
CA ALA A 72 15.81 0.04 -10.63
C ALA A 72 14.81 -1.04 -11.10
N GLN A 73 15.14 -2.33 -10.93
CA GLN A 73 14.24 -3.44 -11.23
C GLN A 73 12.98 -3.41 -10.35
N ALA A 74 13.11 -3.08 -9.07
CA ALA A 74 11.96 -2.96 -8.17
C ALA A 74 11.03 -1.81 -8.61
N ILE A 75 11.58 -0.67 -9.01
CA ILE A 75 10.81 0.46 -9.56
C ILE A 75 10.10 0.04 -10.86
N GLU A 76 10.81 -0.60 -11.80
CA GLU A 76 10.22 -1.11 -13.05
C GLU A 76 9.06 -2.07 -12.79
N THR A 77 9.25 -3.00 -11.84
CA THR A 77 8.21 -3.97 -11.47
C THR A 77 6.99 -3.28 -10.85
N ALA A 78 7.19 -2.32 -9.96
CA ALA A 78 6.10 -1.60 -9.31
C ALA A 78 5.25 -0.82 -10.31
N LEU A 79 5.88 -0.13 -11.26
CA LEU A 79 5.20 0.69 -12.26
C LEU A 79 4.25 -0.09 -13.18
N ASN A 80 4.52 -1.38 -13.40
CA ASN A 80 3.72 -2.25 -14.25
C ASN A 80 2.87 -3.28 -13.47
N SER A 81 2.72 -3.09 -12.17
CA SER A 81 1.96 -4.00 -11.30
C SER A 81 0.80 -3.28 -10.62
N ALA A 82 -0.38 -3.89 -10.59
CA ALA A 82 -1.49 -3.39 -9.78
C ALA A 82 -1.18 -3.49 -8.29
N VAL A 83 -0.58 -4.61 -7.89
CA VAL A 83 -0.19 -4.90 -6.51
C VAL A 83 1.25 -5.38 -6.50
N MET A 84 2.09 -4.76 -5.68
CA MET A 84 3.46 -5.17 -5.45
C MET A 84 3.76 -5.26 -3.95
N ILE A 85 4.54 -6.25 -3.58
CA ILE A 85 5.12 -6.36 -2.24
C ILE A 85 6.63 -6.14 -2.35
N LEU A 86 7.13 -5.08 -1.70
CA LEU A 86 8.54 -4.75 -1.60
C LEU A 86 9.07 -5.19 -0.24
N THR A 87 9.89 -6.23 -0.23
CA THR A 87 10.49 -6.75 1.00
C THR A 87 12.01 -6.54 1.04
N GLY A 88 12.56 -6.52 2.22
CA GLY A 88 13.99 -6.45 2.45
C GLY A 88 14.31 -6.05 3.88
N GLY A 89 15.44 -6.50 4.40
CA GLY A 89 15.91 -6.16 5.74
C GLY A 89 16.23 -4.68 5.94
N PRO A 90 16.61 -4.28 7.15
CA PRO A 90 17.02 -2.91 7.43
C PRO A 90 18.25 -2.52 6.60
N GLY A 91 18.28 -1.30 6.10
CA GLY A 91 19.42 -0.78 5.32
C GLY A 91 19.52 -1.28 3.86
N THR A 92 18.55 -2.06 3.36
CA THR A 92 18.55 -2.55 1.96
C THR A 92 18.14 -1.50 0.92
N GLY A 93 17.82 -0.28 1.35
CA GLY A 93 17.45 0.81 0.45
C GLY A 93 15.98 0.82 0.04
N LYS A 94 15.07 0.15 0.78
CA LYS A 94 13.62 0.23 0.52
C LYS A 94 13.11 1.66 0.40
N THR A 95 13.54 2.53 1.29
CA THR A 95 13.18 3.96 1.28
C THR A 95 13.64 4.65 -0.01
N THR A 96 14.82 4.31 -0.52
CA THR A 96 15.33 4.83 -1.79
C THR A 96 14.46 4.36 -2.97
N VAL A 97 14.04 3.09 -2.94
CA VAL A 97 13.11 2.53 -3.95
C VAL A 97 11.76 3.24 -3.89
N VAL A 98 11.21 3.47 -2.69
CA VAL A 98 9.92 4.17 -2.51
C VAL A 98 10.01 5.60 -3.05
N LYS A 99 11.05 6.37 -2.70
CA LYS A 99 11.26 7.72 -3.23
C LYS A 99 11.40 7.70 -4.75
N GLY A 100 12.24 6.83 -5.29
CA GLY A 100 12.43 6.68 -6.73
C GLY A 100 11.16 6.27 -7.45
N LEU A 101 10.38 5.35 -6.89
CA LEU A 101 9.10 4.96 -7.46
C LEU A 101 8.14 6.15 -7.58
N VAL A 102 8.01 6.95 -6.54
CA VAL A 102 7.16 8.15 -6.53
C VAL A 102 7.59 9.14 -7.61
N GLU A 103 8.89 9.40 -7.71
CA GLU A 103 9.47 10.35 -8.68
C GLU A 103 9.30 9.86 -10.13
N VAL A 104 9.61 8.60 -10.40
CA VAL A 104 9.47 7.99 -11.74
C VAL A 104 7.99 7.85 -12.12
N TYR A 105 7.13 7.50 -11.17
CA TYR A 105 5.68 7.46 -11.40
C TYR A 105 5.15 8.83 -11.82
N ALA A 106 5.54 9.87 -11.10
CA ALA A 106 5.15 11.23 -11.42
C ALA A 106 5.66 11.68 -12.80
N GLU A 107 6.90 11.35 -13.15
CA GLU A 107 7.49 11.64 -14.47
C GLU A 107 6.70 10.99 -15.60
N LEU A 108 6.43 9.69 -15.51
CA LEU A 108 5.71 8.92 -16.52
C LEU A 108 4.27 9.39 -16.73
N HIS A 109 3.60 9.84 -15.67
CA HIS A 109 2.21 10.26 -15.73
C HIS A 109 2.05 11.78 -15.86
N GLY A 110 3.14 12.55 -15.96
CA GLY A 110 3.12 14.01 -16.04
C GLY A 110 2.48 14.67 -14.81
N LEU A 111 2.70 14.12 -13.61
CA LEU A 111 2.12 14.60 -12.36
C LEU A 111 3.04 15.56 -11.64
N SER A 112 2.47 16.58 -11.01
CA SER A 112 3.21 17.43 -10.07
C SER A 112 3.38 16.69 -8.73
N LEU A 113 4.54 16.79 -8.12
CA LEU A 113 4.78 16.33 -6.74
C LEU A 113 4.52 17.42 -5.70
N ASP A 114 4.06 18.61 -6.10
CA ASP A 114 3.66 19.66 -5.16
C ASP A 114 2.18 19.50 -4.75
N PRO A 115 1.88 19.14 -3.50
CA PRO A 115 0.51 19.00 -3.03
C PRO A 115 -0.30 20.31 -3.12
N LYS A 116 0.36 21.48 -3.09
CA LYS A 116 -0.30 22.78 -3.20
C LYS A 116 -0.91 22.99 -4.59
N TYR A 117 -0.30 22.41 -5.62
CA TYR A 117 -0.82 22.47 -6.98
C TYR A 117 -2.23 21.84 -7.07
N TYR A 118 -2.44 20.70 -6.39
CA TYR A 118 -3.74 20.01 -6.35
C TYR A 118 -4.72 20.72 -5.43
N ALA A 119 -4.25 21.21 -4.27
CA ALA A 119 -5.09 21.99 -3.36
C ALA A 119 -5.68 23.25 -4.00
N GLN A 120 -4.92 23.93 -4.86
CA GLN A 120 -5.41 25.09 -5.62
C GLN A 120 -6.47 24.74 -6.66
N LYS A 121 -6.49 23.49 -7.13
CA LYS A 121 -7.44 22.97 -8.11
C LYS A 121 -8.64 22.25 -7.47
N GLU A 122 -8.63 22.14 -6.14
CA GLU A 122 -9.61 21.32 -5.40
C GLU A 122 -9.61 19.84 -5.84
N GLU A 123 -8.45 19.35 -6.30
CA GLU A 123 -8.25 17.98 -6.74
C GLU A 123 -7.53 17.18 -5.65
N PRO A 124 -7.80 15.87 -5.47
CA PRO A 124 -7.05 15.04 -4.55
C PRO A 124 -5.61 14.83 -5.05
N PHE A 125 -4.65 14.80 -4.12
CA PHE A 125 -3.28 14.46 -4.47
C PHE A 125 -3.21 12.98 -4.91
N PRO A 126 -2.63 12.68 -6.09
CA PRO A 126 -2.74 11.36 -6.69
C PRO A 126 -1.91 10.28 -6.01
N ILE A 127 -0.97 10.64 -5.14
CA ILE A 127 -0.07 9.71 -4.45
C ILE A 127 -0.40 9.71 -2.96
N VAL A 128 -0.71 8.55 -2.43
CA VAL A 128 -1.05 8.34 -1.01
C VAL A 128 0.05 7.55 -0.34
N LEU A 129 0.64 8.13 0.70
CA LEU A 129 1.66 7.49 1.52
C LEU A 129 1.12 7.27 2.93
N ALA A 130 1.19 6.04 3.43
CA ALA A 130 0.74 5.73 4.78
C ALA A 130 1.62 4.68 5.46
N ALA A 131 1.52 4.62 6.79
CA ALA A 131 2.22 3.66 7.63
C ALA A 131 1.39 3.36 8.89
N PRO A 132 1.60 2.23 9.58
CA PRO A 132 0.79 1.86 10.74
C PRO A 132 0.96 2.79 11.95
N THR A 133 2.11 3.44 12.09
CA THR A 133 2.41 4.31 13.24
C THR A 133 2.76 5.73 12.82
N GLY A 134 2.52 6.70 13.71
CA GLY A 134 2.89 8.11 13.47
C GLY A 134 4.40 8.29 13.26
N ARG A 135 5.24 7.51 13.94
CA ARG A 135 6.70 7.55 13.76
C ARG A 135 7.12 7.05 12.38
N ALA A 136 6.52 5.95 11.91
CA ALA A 136 6.79 5.44 10.56
C ALA A 136 6.27 6.40 9.48
N ALA A 137 5.05 6.93 9.64
CA ALA A 137 4.50 7.93 8.71
C ALA A 137 5.39 9.19 8.61
N LYS A 138 5.91 9.67 9.75
CA LYS A 138 6.83 10.81 9.76
C LYS A 138 8.13 10.50 9.00
N ARG A 139 8.73 9.33 9.22
CA ARG A 139 9.94 8.92 8.49
C ARG A 139 9.68 8.79 6.99
N LEU A 140 8.53 8.23 6.61
CA LEU A 140 8.13 8.11 5.22
C LEU A 140 7.97 9.50 4.57
N ALA A 141 7.33 10.46 5.27
CA ALA A 141 7.20 11.83 4.79
C ALA A 141 8.55 12.54 4.65
N GLU A 142 9.45 12.39 5.62
CA GLU A 142 10.79 12.98 5.59
C GLU A 142 11.63 12.42 4.44
N SER A 143 11.53 11.13 4.17
CA SER A 143 12.32 10.46 3.12
C SER A 143 11.83 10.72 1.72
N THR A 144 10.52 10.85 1.53
CA THR A 144 9.90 11.11 0.22
C THR A 144 9.68 12.59 -0.06
N GLU A 145 9.79 13.43 0.97
CA GLU A 145 9.45 14.86 0.92
C GLU A 145 7.97 15.12 0.58
N LEU A 146 7.12 14.12 0.79
CA LEU A 146 5.68 14.18 0.51
C LEU A 146 4.85 13.94 1.78
N PRO A 147 3.60 14.40 1.81
CA PRO A 147 2.72 14.14 2.93
C PRO A 147 2.49 12.64 3.12
N ALA A 148 2.67 12.15 4.35
CA ALA A 148 2.33 10.80 4.73
C ALA A 148 1.52 10.82 6.04
N MET A 149 0.69 9.80 6.23
CA MET A 149 -0.20 9.71 7.39
C MET A 149 -0.27 8.30 7.95
N THR A 150 -0.90 8.13 9.10
CA THR A 150 -1.17 6.79 9.62
C THR A 150 -2.31 6.12 8.84
N ILE A 151 -2.30 4.77 8.77
CA ILE A 151 -3.38 4.00 8.16
C ILE A 151 -4.72 4.35 8.82
N HIS A 152 -4.76 4.45 10.15
CA HIS A 152 -5.98 4.84 10.89
C HIS A 152 -6.52 6.20 10.43
N ARG A 153 -5.65 7.19 10.27
CA ARG A 153 -6.04 8.51 9.77
C ARG A 153 -6.51 8.47 8.32
N LEU A 154 -5.83 7.66 7.48
CA LEU A 154 -6.20 7.45 6.08
C LEU A 154 -7.62 6.89 5.96
N LEU A 155 -7.96 5.93 6.82
CA LEU A 155 -9.27 5.29 6.86
C LEU A 155 -10.35 6.11 7.60
N GLY A 156 -9.98 7.26 8.20
CA GLY A 156 -10.90 8.10 8.95
C GLY A 156 -11.16 7.65 10.38
N PHE A 157 -10.41 6.69 10.91
CA PHE A 157 -10.56 6.21 12.29
C PHE A 157 -9.99 7.25 13.29
N THR A 158 -10.82 8.14 13.82
CA THR A 158 -10.40 9.25 14.69
C THR A 158 -10.53 8.98 16.19
N GLY A 159 -10.95 7.78 16.56
CA GLY A 159 -10.88 7.29 17.96
C GLY A 159 -12.01 7.71 18.90
N GLN A 160 -12.99 8.47 18.49
CA GLN A 160 -14.07 8.90 19.38
C GLN A 160 -15.50 8.43 19.03
N GLU A 161 -15.80 8.01 17.82
CA GLU A 161 -17.19 7.63 17.46
C GLU A 161 -17.36 6.45 16.52
N ASP A 162 -16.29 5.77 16.10
CA ASP A 162 -16.36 4.80 14.99
C ASP A 162 -16.68 3.35 15.43
N LYS A 163 -17.55 3.17 16.45
CA LYS A 163 -17.95 1.83 16.87
C LYS A 163 -19.08 1.21 16.05
N ASP A 164 -19.75 1.97 15.21
CA ASP A 164 -21.01 1.52 14.61
C ASP A 164 -21.01 1.32 13.06
N GLU A 165 -20.05 1.80 12.33
CA GLU A 165 -20.03 1.55 10.88
C GLU A 165 -18.62 1.16 10.40
N GLY A 166 -18.35 -0.13 10.32
CA GLY A 166 -17.10 -0.71 9.83
C GLY A 166 -16.81 -0.49 8.34
N VAL A 167 -17.08 0.72 7.84
CA VAL A 167 -16.77 1.14 6.48
C VAL A 167 -15.77 2.28 6.57
N GLY A 168 -14.49 1.96 6.33
CA GLY A 168 -13.45 2.97 6.18
C GLY A 168 -13.78 3.92 5.02
N ARG A 169 -13.28 5.15 5.11
CA ARG A 169 -13.39 6.14 4.04
C ARG A 169 -12.70 5.62 2.78
N GLU A 170 -13.34 5.78 1.62
CA GLU A 170 -12.71 5.47 0.34
C GLU A 170 -11.43 6.29 0.13
N ILE A 171 -10.37 5.62 -0.26
CA ILE A 171 -9.06 6.23 -0.52
C ILE A 171 -9.08 6.85 -1.91
N THR A 172 -8.80 8.14 -1.99
CA THR A 172 -8.69 8.85 -3.26
C THR A 172 -7.22 8.98 -3.66
N GLY A 173 -6.75 8.10 -4.54
CA GLY A 173 -5.36 8.13 -5.02
C GLY A 173 -5.18 7.17 -6.19
N ARG A 174 -4.20 7.42 -7.05
CA ARG A 174 -3.83 6.55 -8.18
C ARG A 174 -2.70 5.59 -7.82
N LEU A 175 -1.79 6.03 -6.95
CA LEU A 175 -0.71 5.24 -6.38
C LEU A 175 -0.81 5.29 -4.85
N VAL A 176 -0.91 4.14 -4.21
CA VAL A 176 -0.95 3.99 -2.75
C VAL A 176 0.26 3.19 -2.29
N ILE A 177 1.06 3.76 -1.41
CA ILE A 177 2.23 3.08 -0.83
C ILE A 177 2.03 2.99 0.68
N ILE A 178 2.06 1.76 1.19
CA ILE A 178 1.94 1.49 2.62
C ILE A 178 3.28 0.93 3.12
N ASP A 179 3.94 1.70 3.96
CA ASP A 179 5.21 1.28 4.58
C ASP A 179 4.99 0.55 5.91
N GLU A 180 5.98 -0.21 6.35
CA GLU A 180 5.96 -1.03 7.58
C GLU A 180 4.76 -1.99 7.66
N MET A 181 4.37 -2.60 6.51
CA MET A 181 3.19 -3.46 6.42
C MET A 181 3.28 -4.70 7.33
N SER A 182 4.49 -5.14 7.69
CA SER A 182 4.71 -6.22 8.66
C SER A 182 4.14 -5.96 10.06
N MET A 183 3.85 -4.70 10.41
CA MET A 183 3.24 -4.30 11.69
C MET A 183 1.71 -4.21 11.63
N VAL A 184 1.09 -4.45 10.47
CA VAL A 184 -0.36 -4.31 10.26
C VAL A 184 -1.03 -5.65 10.52
N ASP A 185 -2.02 -5.69 11.42
CA ASP A 185 -2.82 -6.87 11.68
C ASP A 185 -3.82 -7.17 10.55
N THR A 186 -4.37 -8.37 10.55
CA THR A 186 -5.28 -8.87 9.50
C THR A 186 -6.55 -8.01 9.39
N TRP A 187 -7.10 -7.53 10.52
CA TRP A 187 -8.30 -6.70 10.50
C TRP A 187 -8.03 -5.34 9.84
N LEU A 188 -6.95 -4.66 10.26
CA LEU A 188 -6.59 -3.35 9.70
C LEU A 188 -6.20 -3.47 8.22
N ALA A 189 -5.49 -4.55 7.85
CA ALA A 189 -5.20 -4.86 6.45
C ALA A 189 -6.48 -5.02 5.63
N HIS A 190 -7.49 -5.73 6.16
CA HIS A 190 -8.77 -5.90 5.50
C HIS A 190 -9.52 -4.56 5.32
N GLN A 191 -9.56 -3.71 6.36
CA GLN A 191 -10.17 -2.37 6.24
C GLN A 191 -9.46 -1.52 5.19
N LEU A 192 -8.13 -1.55 5.17
CA LEU A 192 -7.33 -0.86 4.15
C LEU A 192 -7.67 -1.36 2.74
N MET A 193 -7.69 -2.67 2.53
CA MET A 193 -8.00 -3.26 1.22
C MET A 193 -9.41 -2.90 0.75
N LYS A 194 -10.41 -2.91 1.63
CA LYS A 194 -11.79 -2.50 1.29
C LYS A 194 -11.90 -1.04 0.86
N SER A 195 -11.04 -0.18 1.39
CA SER A 195 -11.04 1.26 1.13
C SER A 195 -10.27 1.65 -0.14
N LEU A 196 -9.54 0.71 -0.76
CA LEU A 196 -8.81 0.95 -2.01
C LEU A 196 -9.78 1.05 -3.20
N PRO A 197 -9.60 2.05 -4.10
CA PRO A 197 -10.32 2.11 -5.37
C PRO A 197 -10.06 0.86 -6.24
N GLU A 198 -10.87 0.69 -7.29
CA GLU A 198 -10.73 -0.46 -8.20
C GLU A 198 -9.52 -0.32 -9.14
N ASP A 199 -9.20 0.92 -9.50
CA ASP A 199 -8.17 1.29 -10.48
C ASP A 199 -6.88 1.83 -9.85
N VAL A 200 -6.58 1.45 -8.61
CA VAL A 200 -5.38 1.88 -7.88
C VAL A 200 -4.19 0.97 -8.12
N GLN A 201 -3.01 1.55 -8.21
CA GLN A 201 -1.77 0.79 -7.99
C GLN A 201 -1.38 0.84 -6.52
N VAL A 202 -1.08 -0.31 -5.92
CA VAL A 202 -0.71 -0.38 -4.51
C VAL A 202 0.62 -1.10 -4.30
N VAL A 203 1.47 -0.50 -3.48
CA VAL A 203 2.76 -1.08 -3.07
C VAL A 203 2.79 -1.23 -1.56
N PHE A 204 2.93 -2.45 -1.11
CA PHE A 204 3.14 -2.78 0.29
C PHE A 204 4.62 -2.95 0.56
N VAL A 205 5.14 -2.17 1.48
CA VAL A 205 6.56 -2.20 1.88
C VAL A 205 6.66 -2.80 3.27
N GLY A 206 7.53 -3.76 3.46
CA GLY A 206 7.68 -4.42 4.76
C GLY A 206 9.04 -5.10 4.92
N ASP A 207 9.22 -5.67 6.09
CA ASP A 207 10.38 -6.44 6.46
C ASP A 207 9.91 -7.71 7.15
N GLN A 208 10.09 -8.84 6.50
CA GLN A 208 9.63 -10.14 7.01
C GLN A 208 10.37 -10.60 8.27
N ASP A 209 11.53 -10.01 8.54
CA ASP A 209 12.37 -10.33 9.70
C ASP A 209 12.06 -9.42 10.91
N GLN A 210 11.15 -8.44 10.76
CA GLN A 210 10.66 -7.62 11.87
C GLN A 210 9.62 -8.35 12.72
N LEU A 211 9.40 -7.82 13.92
CA LEU A 211 8.37 -8.34 14.82
C LEU A 211 6.99 -8.31 14.16
N PRO A 212 6.20 -9.38 14.30
CA PRO A 212 4.84 -9.41 13.81
C PRO A 212 3.96 -8.39 14.55
N PRO A 213 2.76 -8.08 14.03
CA PRO A 213 1.79 -7.24 14.71
C PRO A 213 1.40 -7.86 16.07
N VAL A 214 0.87 -7.02 16.97
CA VAL A 214 0.40 -7.47 18.30
C VAL A 214 -0.89 -8.29 18.18
N GLY A 215 -1.66 -8.07 17.12
CA GLY A 215 -2.86 -8.85 16.77
C GLY A 215 -2.60 -9.91 15.71
N PRO A 216 -3.54 -10.84 15.49
CA PRO A 216 -3.47 -11.84 14.44
C PRO A 216 -3.60 -11.25 13.06
#